data_df5a5485a86af03d049c9c23acbd1a12
#
_entry.id   df5a5485a86af03d049c9c23acbd1a12
#
_cell.length_a   1.000
_cell.length_b   1.000
_cell.length_c   1.000
_cell.angle_alpha   90.00
_cell.angle_beta   90.00
_cell.angle_gamma   90.00
#
_symmetry.space_group_name_H-M   'P 1'
#
loop_
_entity.id
_entity.type
_entity.pdbx_description
1 polymer ?
#
loop_
_entity_poly.entity_id
_entity_poly.type
_entity_poly.pdbx_seq_one_letter_code
_entity_poly.pdbx_strand_id
1 'polypeptide(L)'
;MGYGSTTILSIGSLFLSPGTAAGLVAPNGSGKTTLLEALSGQFPARIRSGSLAADGICHRRSAEFAELVYLSSSGGADLYPTLSAIEHLAFVREAWKSAADIDSLCDSLGISPYLDKPTRKLSTGMKQQVKLAMAIATDCPYLILDEPLNGLDPGKRKTSCDAMRSEVARGHSVLISSHLLDDLADLTDSFYFIEAGTLVEKIKSSSQTLKQEYLDTYEGGE
;
A
#
# COMPACT_ATOMS: atom_id res chain seq x y z
N MET A 1 -10.14 15.87 2.30
CA MET A 1 -9.27 15.29 3.35
C MET A 1 -8.15 16.27 3.69
N GLY A 2 -7.53 16.19 4.88
CA GLY A 2 -6.44 17.08 5.26
C GLY A 2 -6.12 17.07 6.75
N TYR A 3 -5.23 17.97 7.15
CA TYR A 3 -4.77 18.11 8.54
C TYR A 3 -5.26 19.42 9.14
N GLY A 4 -5.69 19.40 10.41
CA GLY A 4 -6.17 20.59 11.10
C GLY A 4 -7.26 21.34 10.31
N SER A 5 -7.03 22.61 9.92
CA SER A 5 -7.94 23.41 9.09
C SER A 5 -7.66 23.33 7.59
N THR A 6 -6.53 22.75 7.16
CA THR A 6 -6.09 22.73 5.77
C THR A 6 -6.69 21.55 5.01
N THR A 7 -7.38 21.79 3.89
CA THR A 7 -7.80 20.76 2.94
C THR A 7 -6.71 20.53 1.94
N ILE A 8 -6.25 19.27 1.81
CA ILE A 8 -5.21 18.86 0.87
C ILE A 8 -5.85 18.21 -0.36
N LEU A 9 -6.89 17.40 -0.14
CA LEU A 9 -7.56 16.68 -1.22
C LEU A 9 -9.08 16.87 -1.13
N SER A 10 -9.70 17.12 -2.28
CA SER A 10 -11.13 17.09 -2.51
C SER A 10 -11.42 15.86 -3.37
N ILE A 11 -11.72 14.73 -2.74
CA ILE A 11 -11.84 13.44 -3.44
C ILE A 11 -13.30 13.21 -3.78
N GLY A 12 -13.58 12.82 -5.04
CA GLY A 12 -14.91 12.38 -5.45
C GLY A 12 -15.26 11.02 -4.85
N SER A 13 -14.68 9.96 -5.37
CA SER A 13 -14.85 8.59 -4.86
C SER A 13 -13.62 7.75 -5.14
N LEU A 14 -13.35 6.76 -4.28
CA LEU A 14 -12.42 5.65 -4.50
C LEU A 14 -13.17 4.38 -4.16
N PHE A 15 -13.14 3.44 -5.08
CA PHE A 15 -13.76 2.14 -4.89
C PHE A 15 -12.74 1.05 -5.17
N LEU A 16 -12.51 0.17 -4.21
CA LEU A 16 -11.63 -0.99 -4.34
C LEU A 16 -12.49 -2.24 -4.13
N SER A 17 -12.73 -2.95 -5.22
CA SER A 17 -13.50 -4.19 -5.17
C SER A 17 -12.75 -5.28 -4.41
N PRO A 18 -13.44 -6.15 -3.65
CA PRO A 18 -12.80 -7.30 -3.03
C PRO A 18 -12.03 -8.15 -4.06
N GLY A 19 -10.82 -8.58 -3.69
CA GLY A 19 -9.98 -9.41 -4.57
C GLY A 19 -9.44 -8.67 -5.79
N THR A 20 -9.24 -7.35 -5.70
CA THR A 20 -8.65 -6.56 -6.79
C THR A 20 -7.44 -5.75 -6.33
N ALA A 21 -6.57 -5.40 -7.28
CA ALA A 21 -5.53 -4.40 -7.07
C ALA A 21 -5.90 -3.09 -7.75
N ALA A 22 -5.48 -1.97 -7.17
CA ALA A 22 -5.53 -0.66 -7.80
C ALA A 22 -4.24 0.12 -7.56
N GLY A 23 -3.80 0.87 -8.57
CA GLY A 23 -2.65 1.75 -8.49
C GLY A 23 -3.04 3.18 -8.12
N LEU A 24 -2.29 3.82 -7.21
CA LEU A 24 -2.40 5.24 -6.93
C LEU A 24 -1.20 5.96 -7.54
N VAL A 25 -1.46 6.78 -8.53
CA VAL A 25 -0.44 7.49 -9.33
C VAL A 25 -0.56 8.99 -9.11
N ALA A 26 0.53 9.62 -8.73
CA ALA A 26 0.59 11.08 -8.65
C ALA A 26 2.03 11.56 -8.39
N PRO A 27 2.38 12.80 -8.74
CA PRO A 27 3.67 13.41 -8.42
C PRO A 27 3.94 13.48 -6.91
N ASN A 28 5.19 13.71 -6.55
CA ASN A 28 5.54 13.98 -5.16
C ASN A 28 4.88 15.26 -4.67
N GLY A 29 4.42 15.26 -3.41
CA GLY A 29 3.73 16.41 -2.83
C GLY A 29 2.24 16.55 -3.21
N SER A 30 1.69 15.70 -4.06
CA SER A 30 0.27 15.74 -4.47
C SER A 30 -0.73 15.31 -3.40
N GLY A 31 -0.26 14.79 -2.25
CA GLY A 31 -1.11 14.32 -1.16
C GLY A 31 -1.36 12.82 -1.12
N LYS A 32 -0.57 11.98 -1.85
CA LYS A 32 -0.67 10.52 -1.81
C LYS A 32 -0.68 9.97 -0.37
N THR A 33 0.36 10.27 0.40
CA THR A 33 0.47 9.81 1.79
C THR A 33 -0.71 10.26 2.64
N THR A 34 -1.16 11.51 2.48
CA THR A 34 -2.36 12.02 3.18
C THR A 34 -3.61 11.22 2.84
N LEU A 35 -3.77 10.82 1.56
CA LEU A 35 -4.87 9.98 1.12
C LEU A 35 -4.79 8.60 1.78
N LEU A 36 -3.62 7.93 1.67
CA LEU A 36 -3.43 6.58 2.20
C LEU A 36 -3.63 6.53 3.73
N GLU A 37 -3.11 7.52 4.46
CA GLU A 37 -3.34 7.68 5.89
C GLU A 37 -4.84 7.89 6.21
N ALA A 38 -5.54 8.73 5.45
CA ALA A 38 -6.96 8.93 5.66
C ALA A 38 -7.79 7.68 5.36
N LEU A 39 -7.39 6.89 4.35
CA LEU A 39 -8.04 5.63 4.01
C LEU A 39 -7.80 4.52 5.06
N SER A 40 -6.65 4.53 5.73
CA SER A 40 -6.37 3.56 6.79
C SER A 40 -7.17 3.82 8.07
N GLY A 41 -7.69 5.03 8.25
CA GLY A 41 -8.42 5.43 9.46
C GLY A 41 -7.56 5.55 10.72
N GLN A 42 -6.25 5.31 10.63
CA GLN A 42 -5.34 5.18 11.79
C GLN A 42 -4.54 6.45 12.12
N PHE A 43 -4.51 7.44 11.23
CA PHE A 43 -3.61 8.59 11.33
C PHE A 43 -4.35 9.94 11.44
N PRO A 44 -3.64 11.02 11.79
CA PRO A 44 -4.26 12.34 11.99
C PRO A 44 -4.87 12.96 10.74
N ALA A 45 -4.63 12.41 9.55
CA ALA A 45 -5.34 12.83 8.34
C ALA A 45 -6.84 12.56 8.49
N ARG A 46 -7.65 13.61 8.36
CA ARG A 46 -9.09 13.53 8.64
C ARG A 46 -9.93 13.63 7.39
N ILE A 47 -10.90 12.72 7.29
CA ILE A 47 -12.02 12.87 6.36
C ILE A 47 -12.98 13.91 6.93
N ARG A 48 -13.08 15.07 6.28
CA ARG A 48 -13.91 16.19 6.73
C ARG A 48 -15.36 16.07 6.29
N SER A 49 -15.58 15.51 5.12
CA SER A 49 -16.89 15.24 4.55
C SER A 49 -16.86 13.94 3.75
N GLY A 50 -17.99 13.28 3.63
CA GLY A 50 -18.10 11.98 2.99
C GLY A 50 -17.99 10.82 3.97
N SER A 51 -17.86 9.62 3.44
CA SER A 51 -17.79 8.37 4.20
C SER A 51 -16.63 7.51 3.69
N LEU A 52 -16.08 6.72 4.59
CA LEU A 52 -15.15 5.63 4.30
C LEU A 52 -15.68 4.37 4.96
N ALA A 53 -15.76 3.29 4.22
CA ALA A 53 -16.18 2.00 4.73
C ALA A 53 -15.38 0.88 4.05
N ALA A 54 -15.15 -0.20 4.80
CA ALA A 54 -14.63 -1.48 4.31
C ALA A 54 -15.63 -2.55 4.73
N ASP A 55 -16.10 -3.39 3.80
CA ASP A 55 -17.11 -4.42 4.00
C ASP A 55 -18.36 -3.93 4.75
N GLY A 56 -18.79 -2.70 4.45
CA GLY A 56 -19.92 -2.06 5.11
C GLY A 56 -19.62 -1.49 6.51
N ILE A 57 -18.42 -1.70 7.04
CA ILE A 57 -17.98 -1.16 8.33
C ILE A 57 -17.40 0.23 8.12
N CYS A 58 -18.08 1.25 8.69
CA CYS A 58 -17.63 2.63 8.60
C CYS A 58 -16.37 2.87 9.45
N HIS A 59 -15.42 3.65 8.94
CA HIS A 59 -14.18 4.04 9.64
C HIS A 59 -14.40 4.65 11.03
N ARG A 60 -15.60 5.19 11.32
CA ARG A 60 -15.96 5.71 12.64
C ARG A 60 -16.06 4.62 13.70
N ARG A 61 -16.20 3.36 13.31
CA ARG A 61 -16.04 2.17 14.16
C ARG A 61 -14.56 1.74 14.14
N SER A 62 -13.71 2.55 14.76
CA SER A 62 -12.26 2.52 14.56
C SER A 62 -11.59 1.16 14.83
N ALA A 63 -12.06 0.39 15.81
CA ALA A 63 -11.49 -0.91 16.13
C ALA A 63 -11.84 -1.96 15.05
N GLU A 64 -13.11 -2.12 14.73
CA GLU A 64 -13.58 -3.06 13.71
C GLU A 64 -13.01 -2.73 12.33
N PHE A 65 -12.94 -1.43 11.98
CA PHE A 65 -12.36 -0.98 10.71
C PHE A 65 -10.85 -1.24 10.64
N ALA A 66 -10.12 -1.05 11.75
CA ALA A 66 -8.69 -1.28 11.82
C ALA A 66 -8.30 -2.76 11.67
N GLU A 67 -9.20 -3.68 11.96
CA GLU A 67 -9.02 -5.11 11.70
C GLU A 67 -9.11 -5.46 10.21
N LEU A 68 -9.77 -4.61 9.41
CA LEU A 68 -9.95 -4.85 7.96
C LEU A 68 -8.88 -4.18 7.10
N VAL A 69 -8.26 -3.11 7.56
CA VAL A 69 -7.39 -2.28 6.72
C VAL A 69 -6.01 -2.13 7.36
N TYR A 70 -5.00 -2.51 6.63
CA TYR A 70 -3.61 -2.29 7.03
C TYR A 70 -2.90 -1.31 6.10
N LEU A 71 -2.21 -0.32 6.67
CA LEU A 71 -1.34 0.61 5.93
C LEU A 71 0.13 0.30 6.22
N SER A 72 0.88 -0.03 5.17
CA SER A 72 2.35 -0.01 5.18
C SER A 72 2.82 1.33 4.62
N SER A 73 3.34 2.21 5.47
CA SER A 73 3.77 3.54 5.06
C SER A 73 5.18 3.55 4.46
N SER A 74 5.48 4.50 3.59
CA SER A 74 6.84 4.71 3.05
C SER A 74 7.79 5.29 4.10
N GLY A 75 7.26 5.89 5.18
CA GLY A 75 8.01 6.41 6.32
C GLY A 75 8.73 5.31 7.10
N GLY A 76 9.91 5.62 7.66
CA GLY A 76 10.73 4.65 8.41
C GLY A 76 10.20 4.22 9.77
N ALA A 77 9.01 4.68 10.18
CA ALA A 77 8.45 4.48 11.51
C ALA A 77 7.89 3.07 11.78
N ASP A 78 7.69 2.25 10.74
CA ASP A 78 7.04 0.95 10.86
C ASP A 78 7.97 -0.16 11.41
N LEU A 79 9.27 0.08 11.45
CA LEU A 79 10.25 -0.91 11.91
C LEU A 79 11.02 -0.41 13.14
N TYR A 80 10.95 -1.16 14.22
CA TYR A 80 11.78 -0.93 15.40
C TYR A 80 13.22 -1.35 15.11
N PRO A 81 14.21 -0.43 15.21
CA PRO A 81 15.59 -0.70 14.76
C PRO A 81 16.30 -1.86 15.47
N THR A 82 15.87 -2.17 16.69
CA THR A 82 16.47 -3.21 17.54
C THR A 82 15.84 -4.58 17.35
N LEU A 83 14.59 -4.64 16.88
CA LEU A 83 13.92 -5.90 16.63
C LEU A 83 14.37 -6.51 15.29
N SER A 84 14.41 -7.84 15.26
CA SER A 84 14.65 -8.62 14.04
C SER A 84 13.41 -8.67 13.14
N ALA A 85 13.58 -9.12 11.90
CA ALA A 85 12.46 -9.29 10.97
C ALA A 85 11.44 -10.29 11.52
N ILE A 86 11.88 -11.43 12.07
CA ILE A 86 10.96 -12.44 12.61
C ILE A 86 10.19 -11.93 13.83
N GLU A 87 10.80 -11.11 14.69
CA GLU A 87 10.10 -10.49 15.83
C GLU A 87 9.00 -9.53 15.38
N HIS A 88 9.23 -8.75 14.30
CA HIS A 88 8.19 -7.92 13.71
C HIS A 88 7.03 -8.73 13.15
N LEU A 89 7.32 -9.82 12.43
CA LEU A 89 6.29 -10.69 11.86
C LEU A 89 5.48 -11.38 12.95
N ALA A 90 6.14 -11.87 14.00
CA ALA A 90 5.46 -12.47 15.15
C ALA A 90 4.54 -11.46 15.86
N PHE A 91 5.04 -10.23 16.08
CA PHE A 91 4.25 -9.15 16.68
C PHE A 91 2.99 -8.82 15.85
N VAL A 92 3.15 -8.65 14.54
CA VAL A 92 2.03 -8.32 13.65
C VAL A 92 1.02 -9.47 13.63
N ARG A 93 1.47 -10.71 13.47
CA ARG A 93 0.59 -11.88 13.47
C ARG A 93 -0.23 -11.99 14.76
N GLU A 94 0.39 -11.73 15.91
CA GLU A 94 -0.29 -11.75 17.21
C GLU A 94 -1.29 -10.60 17.32
N ALA A 95 -0.88 -9.38 16.96
CA ALA A 95 -1.71 -8.19 17.06
C ALA A 95 -3.00 -8.28 16.21
N TRP A 96 -2.90 -8.85 15.02
CA TRP A 96 -4.05 -9.07 14.13
C TRP A 96 -4.72 -10.43 14.31
N LYS A 97 -4.22 -11.28 15.22
CA LYS A 97 -4.71 -12.65 15.43
C LYS A 97 -4.75 -13.46 14.14
N SER A 98 -3.78 -13.21 13.28
CA SER A 98 -3.69 -13.80 11.95
C SER A 98 -3.22 -15.26 12.02
N ALA A 99 -3.74 -16.09 11.11
CA ALA A 99 -3.32 -17.47 10.90
C ALA A 99 -2.26 -17.61 9.79
N ALA A 100 -1.67 -16.50 9.33
CA ALA A 100 -0.68 -16.51 8.23
C ALA A 100 0.50 -17.44 8.55
N ASP A 101 0.88 -18.25 7.56
CA ASP A 101 2.07 -19.10 7.61
C ASP A 101 3.30 -18.22 7.33
N ILE A 102 3.98 -17.83 8.42
CA ILE A 102 5.14 -16.94 8.36
C ILE A 102 6.32 -17.58 7.63
N ASP A 103 6.52 -18.89 7.78
CA ASP A 103 7.66 -19.58 7.16
C ASP A 103 7.49 -19.60 5.64
N SER A 104 6.32 -19.98 5.16
CA SER A 104 5.98 -19.97 3.73
C SER A 104 6.05 -18.55 3.14
N LEU A 105 5.58 -17.54 3.87
CA LEU A 105 5.65 -16.13 3.46
C LEU A 105 7.11 -15.67 3.34
N CYS A 106 7.95 -15.99 4.32
CA CYS A 106 9.37 -15.62 4.31
C CYS A 106 10.12 -16.24 3.15
N ASP A 107 9.84 -17.50 2.86
CA ASP A 107 10.45 -18.22 1.74
C ASP A 107 10.01 -17.61 0.39
N SER A 108 8.72 -17.32 0.22
CA SER A 108 8.19 -16.73 -1.01
C SER A 108 8.76 -15.34 -1.32
N LEU A 109 9.04 -14.54 -0.30
CA LEU A 109 9.66 -13.21 -0.41
C LEU A 109 11.19 -13.27 -0.42
N GLY A 110 11.81 -14.44 -0.14
CA GLY A 110 13.25 -14.61 -0.06
C GLY A 110 13.90 -13.87 1.10
N ILE A 111 13.17 -13.69 2.22
CA ILE A 111 13.65 -12.97 3.41
C ILE A 111 14.25 -13.88 4.47
N SER A 112 14.08 -15.20 4.35
CA SER A 112 14.58 -16.22 5.28
C SER A 112 16.07 -16.05 5.66
N PRO A 113 17.00 -15.63 4.77
CA PRO A 113 18.42 -15.48 5.11
C PRO A 113 18.75 -14.34 6.10
N TYR A 114 17.80 -13.47 6.42
CA TYR A 114 18.04 -12.34 7.32
C TYR A 114 16.94 -12.12 8.37
N LEU A 115 16.11 -13.13 8.62
CA LEU A 115 15.01 -13.08 9.59
C LEU A 115 15.48 -12.70 11.00
N ASP A 116 16.61 -13.24 11.45
CA ASP A 116 17.14 -12.99 12.80
C ASP A 116 17.94 -11.69 12.91
N LYS A 117 18.13 -10.95 11.80
CA LYS A 117 18.93 -9.72 11.82
C LYS A 117 18.08 -8.55 12.33
N PRO A 118 18.59 -7.75 13.30
CA PRO A 118 17.97 -6.49 13.68
C PRO A 118 17.76 -5.58 12.46
N THR A 119 16.60 -4.93 12.37
CA THR A 119 16.21 -4.17 11.18
C THR A 119 17.15 -2.98 10.89
N ARG A 120 17.86 -2.44 11.91
CA ARG A 120 18.92 -1.44 11.70
C ARG A 120 20.09 -1.94 10.83
N LYS A 121 20.30 -3.27 10.74
CA LYS A 121 21.36 -3.89 9.93
C LYS A 121 20.90 -4.29 8.53
N LEU A 122 19.62 -4.10 8.22
CA LEU A 122 19.05 -4.42 6.92
C LEU A 122 19.27 -3.26 5.93
N SER A 123 19.49 -3.59 4.66
CA SER A 123 19.45 -2.60 3.58
C SER A 123 18.04 -2.03 3.40
N THR A 124 17.92 -0.92 2.68
CA THR A 124 16.60 -0.32 2.38
C THR A 124 15.66 -1.32 1.71
N GLY A 125 16.15 -2.05 0.69
CA GLY A 125 15.34 -3.06 0.01
C GLY A 125 14.97 -4.25 0.91
N MET A 126 15.86 -4.71 1.81
CA MET A 126 15.54 -5.75 2.79
C MET A 126 14.46 -5.27 3.78
N LYS A 127 14.55 -4.03 4.25
CA LYS A 127 13.51 -3.41 5.10
C LYS A 127 12.17 -3.34 4.39
N GLN A 128 12.18 -3.00 3.10
CA GLN A 128 10.96 -2.90 2.31
C GLN A 128 10.28 -4.26 2.15
N GLN A 129 11.06 -5.33 1.92
CA GLN A 129 10.52 -6.70 1.89
C GLN A 129 9.94 -7.13 3.25
N VAL A 130 10.59 -6.76 4.37
CA VAL A 130 10.04 -7.03 5.71
C VAL A 130 8.72 -6.28 5.94
N LYS A 131 8.62 -5.03 5.52
CA LYS A 131 7.36 -4.26 5.60
C LYS A 131 6.23 -4.91 4.79
N LEU A 132 6.52 -5.36 3.58
CA LEU A 132 5.55 -6.10 2.76
C LEU A 132 5.13 -7.41 3.43
N ALA A 133 6.11 -8.16 3.97
CA ALA A 133 5.82 -9.37 4.73
C ALA A 133 4.93 -9.10 5.95
N MET A 134 5.19 -8.01 6.68
CA MET A 134 4.32 -7.59 7.80
C MET A 134 2.90 -7.29 7.33
N ALA A 135 2.74 -6.56 6.21
CA ALA A 135 1.43 -6.28 5.66
C ALA A 135 0.65 -7.56 5.32
N ILE A 136 1.30 -8.50 4.64
CA ILE A 136 0.69 -9.80 4.29
C ILE A 136 0.42 -10.64 5.54
N ALA A 137 1.32 -10.62 6.52
CA ALA A 137 1.17 -11.35 7.77
C ALA A 137 -0.01 -10.89 8.64
N THR A 138 -0.59 -9.72 8.39
CA THR A 138 -1.84 -9.28 9.07
C THR A 138 -3.06 -10.10 8.64
N ASP A 139 -3.05 -10.66 7.43
CA ASP A 139 -4.21 -11.29 6.77
C ASP A 139 -5.42 -10.34 6.65
N CYS A 140 -5.16 -9.01 6.58
CA CYS A 140 -6.20 -8.01 6.41
C CYS A 140 -6.80 -8.07 4.99
N PRO A 141 -8.14 -7.95 4.87
CA PRO A 141 -8.81 -7.93 3.57
C PRO A 141 -8.36 -6.80 2.64
N TYR A 142 -7.94 -5.66 3.21
CA TYR A 142 -7.52 -4.47 2.46
C TYR A 142 -6.12 -4.04 2.87
N LEU A 143 -5.17 -4.18 1.95
CA LEU A 143 -3.78 -3.75 2.11
C LEU A 143 -3.55 -2.43 1.39
N ILE A 144 -3.11 -1.42 2.10
CA ILE A 144 -2.69 -0.13 1.55
C ILE A 144 -1.17 -0.07 1.64
N LEU A 145 -0.50 -0.02 0.48
CA LEU A 145 0.95 -0.12 0.38
C LEU A 145 1.52 1.16 -0.23
N ASP A 146 2.24 1.94 0.58
CA ASP A 146 2.88 3.18 0.12
C ASP A 146 4.30 2.90 -0.35
N GLU A 147 4.52 3.00 -1.68
CA GLU A 147 5.80 2.77 -2.35
C GLU A 147 6.46 1.42 -1.99
N PRO A 148 5.75 0.27 -2.06
CA PRO A 148 6.25 -1.02 -1.57
C PRO A 148 7.44 -1.56 -2.37
N LEU A 149 7.66 -1.08 -3.59
CA LEU A 149 8.73 -1.52 -4.50
C LEU A 149 9.97 -0.63 -4.47
N ASN A 150 9.93 0.46 -3.69
CA ASN A 150 11.01 1.44 -3.68
C ASN A 150 12.30 0.85 -3.06
N GLY A 151 13.44 1.06 -3.76
CA GLY A 151 14.75 0.59 -3.31
C GLY A 151 14.98 -0.92 -3.45
N LEU A 152 14.08 -1.65 -4.13
CA LEU A 152 14.26 -3.06 -4.45
C LEU A 152 15.08 -3.23 -5.73
N ASP A 153 15.97 -4.22 -5.74
CA ASP A 153 16.56 -4.72 -6.98
C ASP A 153 15.51 -5.47 -7.83
N PRO A 154 15.77 -5.71 -9.14
CA PRO A 154 14.77 -6.33 -10.03
C PRO A 154 14.27 -7.69 -9.54
N GLY A 155 15.13 -8.51 -8.94
CA GLY A 155 14.75 -9.83 -8.44
C GLY A 155 13.76 -9.73 -7.26
N LYS A 156 14.08 -8.89 -6.27
CA LYS A 156 13.21 -8.63 -5.11
C LYS A 156 11.91 -7.95 -5.51
N ARG A 157 11.96 -7.07 -6.52
CA ARG A 157 10.78 -6.42 -7.05
C ARG A 157 9.80 -7.44 -7.62
N LYS A 158 10.33 -8.38 -8.44
CA LYS A 158 9.53 -9.47 -8.98
C LYS A 158 8.87 -10.31 -7.88
N THR A 159 9.63 -10.78 -6.88
CA THR A 159 9.06 -11.59 -5.78
C THR A 159 8.03 -10.81 -4.98
N SER A 160 8.22 -9.50 -4.76
CA SER A 160 7.25 -8.64 -4.10
C SER A 160 5.96 -8.47 -4.92
N CYS A 161 6.08 -8.29 -6.24
CA CYS A 161 4.91 -8.25 -7.13
C CYS A 161 4.15 -9.58 -7.13
N ASP A 162 4.86 -10.70 -7.19
CA ASP A 162 4.24 -12.03 -7.16
C ASP A 162 3.51 -12.29 -5.83
N ALA A 163 4.07 -11.84 -4.69
CA ALA A 163 3.40 -11.92 -3.39
C ALA A 163 2.11 -11.07 -3.36
N MET A 164 2.14 -9.83 -3.88
CA MET A 164 0.93 -9.01 -3.97
C MET A 164 -0.14 -9.61 -4.87
N ARG A 165 0.24 -10.21 -6.01
CA ARG A 165 -0.70 -10.96 -6.88
C ARG A 165 -1.31 -12.15 -6.15
N SER A 166 -0.52 -12.86 -5.33
CA SER A 166 -1.01 -13.98 -4.53
C SER A 166 -2.06 -13.53 -3.52
N GLU A 167 -1.88 -12.36 -2.90
CA GLU A 167 -2.89 -11.80 -2.00
C GLU A 167 -4.20 -11.46 -2.72
N VAL A 168 -4.11 -10.87 -3.91
CA VAL A 168 -5.29 -10.60 -4.76
C VAL A 168 -6.00 -11.92 -5.13
N ALA A 169 -5.23 -12.96 -5.52
CA ALA A 169 -5.78 -14.27 -5.84
C ALA A 169 -6.44 -14.97 -4.63
N ARG A 170 -6.02 -14.65 -3.39
CA ARG A 170 -6.65 -15.10 -2.15
C ARG A 170 -7.95 -14.35 -1.82
N GLY A 171 -8.26 -13.29 -2.55
CA GLY A 171 -9.45 -12.45 -2.34
C GLY A 171 -9.19 -11.17 -1.56
N HIS A 172 -7.95 -10.89 -1.17
CA HIS A 172 -7.57 -9.61 -0.56
C HIS A 172 -7.51 -8.51 -1.60
N SER A 173 -7.69 -7.28 -1.18
CA SER A 173 -7.63 -6.10 -2.04
C SER A 173 -6.39 -5.29 -1.74
N VAL A 174 -5.69 -4.82 -2.78
CA VAL A 174 -4.41 -4.12 -2.62
C VAL A 174 -4.46 -2.76 -3.31
N LEU A 175 -4.31 -1.68 -2.55
CA LEU A 175 -4.09 -0.33 -3.07
C LEU A 175 -2.59 0.00 -2.99
N ILE A 176 -1.97 0.27 -4.13
CA ILE A 176 -0.52 0.44 -4.22
C ILE A 176 -0.22 1.84 -4.73
N SER A 177 0.51 2.65 -3.95
CA SER A 177 1.16 3.84 -4.51
C SER A 177 2.52 3.46 -5.09
N SER A 178 2.85 3.95 -6.28
CA SER A 178 4.19 3.78 -6.85
C SER A 178 4.50 4.84 -7.88
N HIS A 179 5.77 5.21 -7.96
CA HIS A 179 6.33 5.98 -9.07
C HIS A 179 6.95 5.06 -10.15
N LEU A 180 7.01 3.76 -9.90
CA LEU A 180 7.47 2.73 -10.84
C LEU A 180 6.27 2.27 -11.68
N LEU A 181 5.95 3.03 -12.71
CA LEU A 181 4.72 2.87 -13.48
C LEU A 181 4.63 1.53 -14.23
N ASP A 182 5.76 1.02 -14.70
CA ASP A 182 5.81 -0.26 -15.40
C ASP A 182 5.45 -1.43 -14.46
N ASP A 183 6.06 -1.47 -13.26
CA ASP A 183 5.76 -2.48 -12.25
C ASP A 183 4.29 -2.39 -11.79
N LEU A 184 3.76 -1.16 -11.67
CA LEU A 184 2.36 -0.94 -11.29
C LEU A 184 1.41 -1.42 -12.38
N ALA A 185 1.73 -1.15 -13.66
CA ALA A 185 0.95 -1.60 -14.82
C ALA A 185 0.95 -3.12 -14.99
N ASP A 186 1.94 -3.82 -14.44
CA ASP A 186 1.97 -5.28 -14.38
C ASP A 186 1.09 -5.85 -13.26
N LEU A 187 0.80 -5.07 -12.22
CA LEU A 187 0.02 -5.52 -11.07
C LEU A 187 -1.48 -5.31 -11.23
N THR A 188 -1.90 -4.29 -11.95
CA THR A 188 -3.31 -3.90 -12.09
C THR A 188 -3.58 -3.16 -13.39
N ASP A 189 -4.83 -3.16 -13.80
CA ASP A 189 -5.35 -2.35 -14.91
C ASP A 189 -6.22 -1.16 -14.41
N SER A 190 -6.44 -1.03 -13.10
CA SER A 190 -7.21 0.07 -12.49
C SER A 190 -6.27 1.04 -11.77
N PHE A 191 -6.38 2.33 -12.09
CA PHE A 191 -5.52 3.37 -11.54
C PHE A 191 -6.33 4.56 -11.07
N TYR A 192 -5.88 5.17 -9.97
CA TYR A 192 -6.37 6.43 -9.47
C TYR A 192 -5.28 7.49 -9.60
N PHE A 193 -5.60 8.60 -10.29
CA PHE A 193 -4.73 9.75 -10.44
C PHE A 193 -5.19 10.88 -9.52
N ILE A 194 -4.26 11.60 -8.91
CA ILE A 194 -4.57 12.82 -8.17
C ILE A 194 -4.34 14.02 -9.07
N GLU A 195 -5.41 14.56 -9.64
CA GLU A 195 -5.39 15.70 -10.55
C GLU A 195 -5.97 16.93 -9.85
N ALA A 196 -5.16 17.97 -9.65
CA ALA A 196 -5.56 19.22 -8.97
C ALA A 196 -6.29 18.98 -7.63
N GLY A 197 -5.83 18.02 -6.84
CA GLY A 197 -6.45 17.67 -5.56
C GLY A 197 -7.73 16.82 -5.65
N THR A 198 -8.09 16.35 -6.84
CA THR A 198 -9.23 15.47 -7.07
C THR A 198 -8.74 14.10 -7.52
N LEU A 199 -9.43 13.04 -7.10
CA LEU A 199 -9.12 11.68 -7.50
C LEU A 199 -9.90 11.32 -8.77
N VAL A 200 -9.20 10.87 -9.79
CA VAL A 200 -9.76 10.46 -11.09
C VAL A 200 -9.40 9.00 -11.32
N GLU A 201 -10.39 8.15 -11.53
CA GLU A 201 -10.19 6.76 -11.89
C GLU A 201 -9.90 6.63 -13.37
N LYS A 202 -8.88 5.85 -13.73
CA LYS A 202 -8.52 5.49 -15.10
C LYS A 202 -8.32 3.97 -15.19
N ILE A 203 -8.83 3.40 -16.26
CA ILE A 203 -8.63 1.98 -16.56
C ILE A 203 -7.65 1.89 -17.73
N LYS A 204 -6.66 1.00 -17.62
CA LYS A 204 -5.65 0.79 -18.66
C LYS A 204 -6.30 0.51 -20.00
N SER A 205 -6.03 1.37 -20.96
CA SER A 205 -6.44 1.17 -22.37
C SER A 205 -5.41 0.30 -23.07
N SER A 206 -5.86 -0.58 -23.96
CA SER A 206 -4.98 -1.42 -24.79
C SER A 206 -4.05 -0.64 -25.73
N SER A 207 -4.32 0.65 -25.95
CA SER A 207 -3.59 1.53 -26.87
C SER A 207 -2.62 2.51 -26.19
N GLN A 208 -2.68 2.66 -24.86
CA GLN A 208 -1.88 3.65 -24.14
C GLN A 208 -1.20 3.02 -22.95
N THR A 209 0.09 3.31 -22.76
CA THR A 209 0.82 2.85 -21.57
C THR A 209 0.51 3.76 -20.39
N LEU A 210 0.55 3.22 -19.15
CA LEU A 210 0.38 4.01 -17.94
C LEU A 210 1.35 5.20 -17.87
N LYS A 211 2.57 5.01 -18.41
CA LYS A 211 3.57 6.06 -18.51
C LYS A 211 3.11 7.21 -19.42
N GLN A 212 2.47 6.91 -20.55
CA GLN A 212 1.96 7.95 -21.43
C GLN A 212 0.82 8.72 -20.76
N GLU A 213 -0.09 8.03 -20.09
CA GLU A 213 -1.16 8.69 -19.31
C GLU A 213 -0.61 9.59 -18.20
N TYR A 214 0.47 9.16 -17.54
CA TYR A 214 1.15 9.99 -16.53
C TYR A 214 1.70 11.27 -17.15
N LEU A 215 2.41 11.15 -18.29
CA LEU A 215 2.98 12.30 -19.01
C LEU A 215 1.88 13.26 -19.48
N ASP A 216 0.83 12.75 -20.09
CA ASP A 216 -0.30 13.54 -20.57
C ASP A 216 -1.02 14.28 -19.42
N THR A 217 -1.10 13.64 -18.25
CA THR A 217 -1.79 14.21 -17.08
C THR A 217 -0.97 15.27 -16.34
N TYR A 218 0.33 15.06 -16.21
CA TYR A 218 1.17 15.89 -15.32
C TYR A 218 2.27 16.69 -16.02
N GLU A 219 2.68 16.33 -17.23
CA GLU A 219 3.75 16.96 -17.98
C GLU A 219 3.28 17.57 -19.33
N GLY A 220 2.10 17.22 -19.81
CA GLY A 220 1.52 17.69 -21.08
C GLY A 220 0.87 19.07 -21.06
N GLY A 221 1.08 19.86 -20.04
CA GLY A 221 0.52 21.21 -19.86
C GLY A 221 1.54 22.34 -20.08
N GLU A 222 2.20 22.39 -21.24
CA GLU A 222 2.86 23.61 -21.75
C GLU A 222 2.13 24.17 -22.95
#